data_c04c802be1556144b52ec134d0525932
#
_entry.id   c04c802be1556144b52ec134d0525932
#
_cell.length_a   1.000
_cell.length_b   1.000
_cell.length_c   1.000
_cell.angle_alpha   90.00
_cell.angle_beta   90.00
_cell.angle_gamma   90.00
#
_symmetry.space_group_name_H-M   'P 1'
#
loop_
_entity.id
_entity.type
_entity.pdbx_description
1 polymer ?
#
loop_
_entity_poly.entity_id
_entity_poly.type
_entity_poly.pdbx_seq_one_letter_code
_entity_poly.pdbx_strand_id
1 'polypeptide(L)'
;YGPLDATRLRYFGGSTNHWGGWCRKLDEVDFEPQPALAHSGWPFLRVEIDPFYIGARDILELGPDAFDNTPYWEVRSGAQSLPLGQGAVETRFFQFSPPTRMGARYRDALQRSRNVRVVLNVNLTDVALSEDRNAVTGFVLKRLDGASLTVQAQRYVLALGGIENARLLLNVRAAGEGGLGNASDTVGRFFMDHPILDNSATLAVFNPDAFAPFHRGGYFVGRDQIRATFMPADDLRRRD
;
A
#
# COMPACT_ATOMS: atom_id res chain seq x y z
N TYR A 1 13.60 -11.46 -2.92
CA TYR A 1 13.24 -10.29 -2.13
C TYR A 1 14.50 -9.63 -1.58
N GLY A 2 14.58 -8.30 -1.61
CA GLY A 2 15.75 -7.56 -1.12
C GLY A 2 15.94 -7.65 0.40
N PRO A 3 17.11 -7.23 0.94
CA PRO A 3 17.36 -7.22 2.37
C PRO A 3 16.29 -6.43 3.13
N LEU A 4 15.73 -7.01 4.20
CA LEU A 4 14.62 -6.40 4.94
C LEU A 4 14.99 -5.10 5.65
N ASP A 5 16.23 -4.95 6.07
CA ASP A 5 16.77 -3.74 6.67
C ASP A 5 16.90 -2.57 5.67
N ALA A 6 17.07 -2.87 4.40
CA ALA A 6 17.08 -1.88 3.33
C ALA A 6 15.67 -1.56 2.81
N THR A 7 14.76 -2.54 2.79
CA THR A 7 13.41 -2.41 2.24
C THR A 7 12.36 -2.02 3.26
N ARG A 8 12.66 -2.11 4.55
CA ARG A 8 11.76 -1.78 5.68
C ARG A 8 12.44 -0.85 6.67
N LEU A 9 12.08 0.42 6.62
CA LEU A 9 12.69 1.44 7.48
C LEU A 9 11.98 1.50 8.84
N ARG A 10 12.76 1.38 9.92
CA ARG A 10 12.27 1.39 11.31
C ARG A 10 12.58 2.70 12.01
N TYR A 11 12.17 3.82 11.44
CA TYR A 11 12.29 5.12 12.06
C TYR A 11 11.06 5.98 11.79
N PHE A 12 11.01 7.18 12.35
CA PHE A 12 9.84 8.05 12.26
C PHE A 12 9.46 8.35 10.81
N GLY A 13 8.24 7.96 10.43
CA GLY A 13 7.73 8.00 9.06
C GLY A 13 7.90 6.68 8.29
N GLY A 14 8.65 5.70 8.84
CA GLY A 14 8.78 4.36 8.26
C GLY A 14 9.23 4.37 6.80
N SER A 15 8.75 3.40 6.02
CA SER A 15 9.12 3.23 4.61
C SER A 15 8.61 4.33 3.67
N THR A 16 7.75 5.26 4.15
CA THR A 16 7.43 6.46 3.37
C THR A 16 8.64 7.39 3.16
N ASN A 17 9.73 7.18 3.89
CA ASN A 17 10.95 7.96 3.68
C ASN A 17 11.73 7.59 2.42
N HIS A 18 11.41 6.47 1.75
CA HIS A 18 12.08 6.02 0.53
C HIS A 18 11.14 5.54 -0.59
N TRP A 19 9.82 5.62 -0.41
CA TRP A 19 8.88 5.18 -1.45
C TRP A 19 8.87 6.12 -2.67
N GLY A 20 8.47 5.58 -3.83
CA GLY A 20 8.43 6.32 -5.10
C GLY A 20 7.19 7.18 -5.32
N GLY A 21 6.18 7.10 -4.44
CA GLY A 21 4.96 7.89 -4.55
C GLY A 21 3.93 7.36 -5.55
N TRP A 22 4.11 6.18 -6.12
CA TRP A 22 3.15 5.60 -7.08
C TRP A 22 1.85 5.25 -6.38
N CYS A 23 0.75 5.77 -6.91
CA CYS A 23 -0.57 5.60 -6.33
C CYS A 23 -1.60 5.31 -7.41
N ARG A 24 -2.46 4.33 -7.14
CA ARG A 24 -3.66 4.02 -7.88
C ARG A 24 -4.70 3.41 -6.93
N LYS A 25 -5.96 3.60 -7.21
CA LYS A 25 -7.05 2.87 -6.53
C LYS A 25 -7.02 1.41 -6.96
N LEU A 26 -7.43 0.52 -6.08
CA LEU A 26 -7.75 -0.85 -6.47
C LEU A 26 -8.95 -0.85 -7.44
N ASP A 27 -8.93 -1.75 -8.41
CA ASP A 27 -10.04 -1.97 -9.33
C ASP A 27 -11.12 -2.85 -8.67
N GLU A 28 -12.33 -2.88 -9.23
CA GLU A 28 -13.41 -3.70 -8.67
C GLU A 28 -13.05 -5.19 -8.64
N VAL A 29 -12.39 -5.66 -9.69
CA VAL A 29 -11.94 -7.05 -9.80
C VAL A 29 -10.97 -7.47 -8.70
N ASP A 30 -10.25 -6.54 -8.07
CA ASP A 30 -9.35 -6.84 -6.95
C ASP A 30 -10.12 -7.25 -5.68
N PHE A 31 -11.41 -6.92 -5.59
CA PHE A 31 -12.28 -7.30 -4.48
C PHE A 31 -13.04 -8.60 -4.73
N GLU A 32 -13.06 -9.07 -5.96
CA GLU A 32 -13.76 -10.29 -6.36
C GLU A 32 -12.95 -11.55 -5.97
N PRO A 33 -13.60 -12.66 -5.60
CA PRO A 33 -12.91 -13.93 -5.46
C PRO A 33 -12.30 -14.38 -6.78
N GLN A 34 -11.04 -14.77 -6.76
CA GLN A 34 -10.30 -15.28 -7.92
C GLN A 34 -10.23 -16.81 -7.83
N PRO A 35 -10.80 -17.58 -8.78
CA PRO A 35 -10.86 -19.04 -8.70
C PRO A 35 -9.48 -19.73 -8.55
N ALA A 36 -8.44 -19.14 -9.17
CA ALA A 36 -7.08 -19.66 -9.12
C ALA A 36 -6.34 -19.33 -7.81
N LEU A 37 -6.86 -18.41 -6.98
CA LEU A 37 -6.18 -17.91 -5.78
C LEU A 37 -6.98 -18.24 -4.53
N ALA A 38 -6.48 -19.17 -3.73
CA ALA A 38 -7.08 -19.49 -2.44
C ALA A 38 -7.13 -18.25 -1.53
N HIS A 39 -8.25 -18.08 -0.83
CA HIS A 39 -8.49 -16.95 0.08
C HIS A 39 -8.42 -15.56 -0.57
N SER A 40 -8.63 -15.46 -1.89
CA SER A 40 -8.81 -14.20 -2.61
C SER A 40 -10.20 -13.61 -2.35
N GLY A 41 -10.37 -12.37 -2.77
CA GLY A 41 -11.59 -11.59 -2.53
C GLY A 41 -11.60 -10.91 -1.15
N TRP A 42 -12.37 -9.85 -1.06
CA TRP A 42 -12.56 -9.10 0.17
C TRP A 42 -13.99 -9.33 0.70
N PRO A 43 -14.23 -9.25 2.00
CA PRO A 43 -15.57 -9.45 2.57
C PRO A 43 -16.51 -8.24 2.37
N PHE A 44 -16.13 -7.30 1.50
CA PHE A 44 -16.87 -6.09 1.14
C PHE A 44 -16.54 -5.67 -0.29
N LEU A 45 -17.37 -4.82 -0.87
CA LEU A 45 -17.21 -4.31 -2.23
C LEU A 45 -16.36 -3.04 -2.27
N ARG A 46 -15.75 -2.75 -3.40
CA ARG A 46 -14.97 -1.52 -3.61
C ARG A 46 -15.78 -0.27 -3.29
N VAL A 47 -17.05 -0.21 -3.67
CA VAL A 47 -17.93 0.94 -3.43
C VAL A 47 -18.00 1.35 -1.94
N GLU A 48 -17.79 0.42 -1.03
CA GLU A 48 -17.79 0.70 0.41
C GLU A 48 -16.57 1.51 0.86
N ILE A 49 -15.45 1.38 0.15
CA ILE A 49 -14.22 2.14 0.45
C ILE A 49 -14.01 3.37 -0.44
N ASP A 50 -14.77 3.53 -1.53
CA ASP A 50 -14.65 4.68 -2.43
C ASP A 50 -14.70 6.04 -1.71
N PRO A 51 -15.55 6.28 -0.71
CA PRO A 51 -15.56 7.55 0.03
C PRO A 51 -14.25 7.85 0.75
N PHE A 52 -13.51 6.82 1.15
CA PHE A 52 -12.23 6.99 1.87
C PHE A 52 -11.07 7.33 0.95
N TYR A 53 -11.15 7.05 -0.35
CA TYR A 53 -10.13 7.46 -1.31
C TYR A 53 -10.01 8.99 -1.42
N ILE A 54 -11.06 9.75 -1.12
CA ILE A 54 -11.00 11.22 -1.07
C ILE A 54 -9.97 11.65 -0.03
N GLY A 55 -10.11 11.19 1.21
CA GLY A 55 -9.17 11.51 2.29
C GLY A 55 -7.77 10.93 2.04
N ALA A 56 -7.67 9.74 1.45
CA ALA A 56 -6.38 9.14 1.09
C ALA A 56 -5.64 10.00 0.05
N ARG A 57 -6.33 10.53 -0.95
CA ARG A 57 -5.73 11.44 -1.95
C ARG A 57 -5.18 12.72 -1.32
N ASP A 58 -5.93 13.31 -0.39
CA ASP A 58 -5.48 14.51 0.33
C ASP A 58 -4.22 14.24 1.18
N ILE A 59 -4.18 13.09 1.87
CA ILE A 59 -3.02 12.66 2.65
C ILE A 59 -1.80 12.44 1.75
N LEU A 60 -2.00 11.86 0.58
CA LEU A 60 -0.94 11.53 -0.38
C LEU A 60 -0.63 12.68 -1.35
N GLU A 61 -1.33 13.81 -1.25
CA GLU A 61 -1.14 15.00 -2.09
C GLU A 61 -1.32 14.69 -3.59
N LEU A 62 -2.28 13.81 -3.92
CA LEU A 62 -2.58 13.44 -5.30
C LEU A 62 -3.49 14.47 -5.98
N GLY A 63 -3.47 14.44 -7.30
CA GLY A 63 -4.36 15.20 -8.15
C GLY A 63 -5.82 14.73 -8.12
N PRO A 64 -6.61 15.09 -9.15
CA PRO A 64 -8.03 14.73 -9.25
C PRO A 64 -8.22 13.21 -9.36
N ASP A 65 -9.44 12.73 -9.07
CA ASP A 65 -9.80 11.33 -9.23
C ASP A 65 -10.03 10.97 -10.70
N ALA A 66 -8.94 10.88 -11.45
CA ALA A 66 -8.94 10.63 -12.91
C ALA A 66 -8.01 9.45 -13.28
N PHE A 67 -7.93 8.42 -12.43
CA PHE A 67 -7.06 7.26 -12.65
C PHE A 67 -7.44 6.47 -13.91
N ASP A 68 -8.72 6.44 -14.26
CA ASP A 68 -9.28 5.70 -15.40
C ASP A 68 -9.86 6.62 -16.49
N ASN A 69 -9.56 7.92 -16.41
CA ASN A 69 -10.09 8.93 -17.34
C ASN A 69 -8.98 9.38 -18.32
N THR A 70 -8.70 8.51 -19.30
CA THR A 70 -7.74 8.81 -20.37
C THR A 70 -8.06 10.13 -21.09
N PRO A 71 -9.30 10.41 -21.54
CA PRO A 71 -9.63 11.67 -22.18
C PRO A 71 -9.34 12.91 -21.32
N TYR A 72 -9.51 12.82 -20.01
CA TYR A 72 -9.18 13.91 -19.10
C TYR A 72 -7.70 14.31 -19.20
N TRP A 73 -6.81 13.32 -19.20
CA TRP A 73 -5.37 13.57 -19.28
C TRP A 73 -4.94 14.03 -20.67
N GLU A 74 -5.51 13.47 -21.73
CA GLU A 74 -5.22 13.86 -23.13
C GLU A 74 -5.59 15.32 -23.38
N VAL A 75 -6.79 15.73 -23.00
CA VAL A 75 -7.25 17.13 -23.18
C VAL A 75 -6.37 18.10 -22.41
N ARG A 76 -5.97 17.78 -21.20
CA ARG A 76 -5.16 18.67 -20.36
C ARG A 76 -3.70 18.76 -20.78
N SER A 77 -3.15 17.73 -21.34
CA SER A 77 -1.73 17.63 -21.68
C SER A 77 -1.42 17.90 -23.15
N GLY A 78 -2.40 17.70 -24.03
CA GLY A 78 -2.18 17.65 -25.48
C GLY A 78 -1.45 16.39 -25.98
N ALA A 79 -1.07 15.48 -25.06
CA ALA A 79 -0.48 14.17 -25.41
C ALA A 79 -1.60 13.16 -25.69
N GLN A 80 -1.24 12.06 -26.35
CA GLN A 80 -2.15 10.97 -26.68
C GLN A 80 -1.74 9.68 -26.00
N SER A 81 -2.68 8.88 -25.58
CA SER A 81 -2.44 7.47 -25.22
C SER A 81 -2.31 6.61 -26.48
N LEU A 82 -1.61 5.49 -26.35
CA LEU A 82 -1.55 4.54 -27.46
C LEU A 82 -2.96 4.02 -27.79
N PRO A 83 -3.36 4.01 -29.07
CA PRO A 83 -4.66 3.53 -29.49
C PRO A 83 -4.70 2.00 -29.40
N LEU A 84 -4.83 1.50 -28.18
CA LEU A 84 -5.07 0.08 -27.94
C LEU A 84 -6.50 -0.22 -28.40
N GLY A 85 -6.67 -1.12 -29.35
CA GLY A 85 -7.99 -1.56 -29.79
C GLY A 85 -8.78 -2.19 -28.62
N GLN A 86 -10.05 -2.50 -28.81
CA GLN A 86 -10.79 -3.29 -27.85
C GLN A 86 -10.14 -4.67 -27.71
N GLY A 87 -9.49 -4.92 -26.58
CA GLY A 87 -8.68 -6.11 -26.39
C GLY A 87 -8.36 -6.43 -24.95
N ALA A 88 -7.38 -7.32 -24.80
CA ALA A 88 -6.94 -7.84 -23.52
C ALA A 88 -6.14 -6.81 -22.67
N VAL A 89 -5.77 -5.66 -23.25
CA VAL A 89 -4.90 -4.67 -22.60
C VAL A 89 -5.54 -3.29 -22.67
N GLU A 90 -5.48 -2.58 -21.56
CA GLU A 90 -5.99 -1.21 -21.41
C GLU A 90 -4.90 -0.27 -20.91
N THR A 91 -5.04 1.03 -21.24
CA THR A 91 -4.22 2.09 -20.65
C THR A 91 -4.82 2.53 -19.32
N ARG A 92 -4.03 2.46 -18.26
CA ARG A 92 -4.39 2.90 -16.90
C ARG A 92 -3.36 3.90 -16.39
N PHE A 93 -3.81 4.89 -15.62
CA PHE A 93 -2.92 5.92 -15.08
C PHE A 93 -2.59 5.70 -13.62
N PHE A 94 -1.32 5.82 -13.29
CA PHE A 94 -0.86 6.08 -11.93
C PHE A 94 -0.67 7.58 -11.74
N GLN A 95 -0.95 8.06 -10.55
CA GLN A 95 -0.56 9.37 -10.10
C GLN A 95 0.57 9.24 -9.08
N PHE A 96 1.41 10.25 -9.00
CA PHE A 96 2.51 10.25 -8.06
C PHE A 96 2.24 11.24 -6.94
N SER A 97 2.31 10.76 -5.70
CA SER A 97 2.56 11.62 -4.54
C SER A 97 3.88 12.36 -4.78
N PRO A 98 4.09 13.59 -4.29
CA PRO A 98 5.35 14.35 -4.47
C PRO A 98 6.55 13.90 -3.60
N PRO A 99 7.03 12.69 -3.55
CA PRO A 99 6.60 11.57 -2.71
C PRO A 99 6.54 12.02 -1.24
N THR A 100 5.34 12.05 -0.70
CA THR A 100 5.09 12.56 0.66
C THR A 100 5.82 11.73 1.72
N ARG A 101 6.70 12.39 2.47
CA ARG A 101 7.41 11.81 3.61
C ARG A 101 6.57 12.02 4.87
N MET A 102 5.83 11.00 5.32
CA MET A 102 4.85 11.13 6.41
C MET A 102 5.49 11.64 7.72
N GLY A 103 6.71 11.19 8.03
CA GLY A 103 7.44 11.67 9.20
C GLY A 103 7.73 13.16 9.14
N ALA A 104 8.16 13.68 7.99
CA ALA A 104 8.42 15.12 7.82
C ALA A 104 7.11 15.92 7.81
N ARG A 105 6.12 15.47 7.04
CA ARG A 105 4.84 16.18 6.87
C ARG A 105 4.08 16.37 8.18
N TYR A 106 4.04 15.35 9.03
CA TYR A 106 3.22 15.38 10.24
C TYR A 106 3.99 15.67 11.53
N ARG A 107 5.32 15.83 11.49
CA ARG A 107 6.15 16.05 12.67
C ARG A 107 5.63 17.17 13.56
N ASP A 108 5.44 18.33 13.00
CA ASP A 108 5.04 19.53 13.74
C ASP A 108 3.62 19.43 14.32
N ALA A 109 2.70 18.84 13.55
CA ALA A 109 1.33 18.61 13.99
C ALA A 109 1.31 17.63 15.18
N LEU A 110 2.08 16.55 15.10
CA LEU A 110 2.20 15.57 16.18
C LEU A 110 2.87 16.15 17.43
N GLN A 111 3.91 16.95 17.26
CA GLN A 111 4.60 17.59 18.39
C GLN A 111 3.70 18.61 19.13
N ARG A 112 2.86 19.33 18.40
CA ARG A 112 1.92 20.30 18.98
C ARG A 112 0.63 19.67 19.51
N SER A 113 0.36 18.41 19.16
CA SER A 113 -0.87 17.73 19.57
C SER A 113 -0.90 17.49 21.09
N ARG A 114 -2.01 17.86 21.73
CA ARG A 114 -2.24 17.54 23.14
C ARG A 114 -2.81 16.13 23.35
N ASN A 115 -3.31 15.51 22.28
CA ASN A 115 -4.03 14.23 22.33
C ASN A 115 -3.19 13.07 21.77
N VAL A 116 -2.00 13.33 21.22
CA VAL A 116 -1.12 12.32 20.66
C VAL A 116 0.21 12.33 21.38
N ARG A 117 0.68 11.16 21.79
CA ARG A 117 2.03 10.95 22.31
C ARG A 117 2.78 10.03 21.37
N VAL A 118 3.85 10.54 20.78
CA VAL A 118 4.78 9.75 19.95
C VAL A 118 5.93 9.27 20.83
N VAL A 119 6.14 7.96 20.87
CA VAL A 119 7.26 7.35 21.61
C VAL A 119 8.22 6.77 20.59
N LEU A 120 9.47 7.23 20.61
CA LEU A 120 10.54 6.80 19.72
C LEU A 120 11.55 5.92 20.45
N ASN A 121 12.42 5.26 19.67
CA ASN A 121 13.49 4.38 20.18
C ASN A 121 12.99 3.20 21.02
N VAL A 122 11.78 2.73 20.74
CA VAL A 122 11.19 1.53 21.31
C VAL A 122 10.65 0.62 20.20
N ASN A 123 10.69 -0.67 20.43
CA ASN A 123 10.16 -1.67 19.53
C ASN A 123 9.02 -2.43 20.23
N LEU A 124 7.91 -2.63 19.52
CA LEU A 124 6.89 -3.57 19.96
C LEU A 124 7.45 -5.00 19.81
N THR A 125 7.57 -5.69 20.91
CA THR A 125 8.21 -7.02 20.95
C THR A 125 7.25 -8.14 21.32
N ASP A 126 6.12 -7.82 21.96
CA ASP A 126 5.13 -8.80 22.38
C ASP A 126 3.77 -8.14 22.62
N VAL A 127 2.72 -8.95 22.65
CA VAL A 127 1.34 -8.55 22.97
C VAL A 127 0.90 -9.30 24.23
N ALA A 128 0.51 -8.56 25.25
CA ALA A 128 -0.06 -9.12 26.46
C ALA A 128 -1.55 -9.45 26.25
N LEU A 129 -1.96 -10.63 26.69
CA LEU A 129 -3.34 -11.11 26.61
C LEU A 129 -3.95 -11.26 28.00
N SER A 130 -5.27 -11.30 28.07
CA SER A 130 -6.02 -11.74 29.24
C SER A 130 -5.74 -13.23 29.55
N GLU A 131 -6.08 -13.69 30.76
CA GLU A 131 -5.89 -15.09 31.19
C GLU A 131 -6.61 -16.07 30.27
N ASP A 132 -7.81 -15.71 29.81
CA ASP A 132 -8.61 -16.49 28.84
C ASP A 132 -8.16 -16.31 27.40
N ARG A 133 -7.14 -15.49 27.15
CA ARG A 133 -6.56 -15.15 25.81
C ARG A 133 -7.55 -14.53 24.80
N ASN A 134 -8.70 -14.03 25.27
CA ASN A 134 -9.73 -13.46 24.39
C ASN A 134 -9.58 -11.95 24.19
N ALA A 135 -8.71 -11.28 24.94
CA ALA A 135 -8.50 -9.85 24.83
C ALA A 135 -7.02 -9.46 24.90
N VAL A 136 -6.67 -8.41 24.15
CA VAL A 136 -5.36 -7.77 24.28
C VAL A 136 -5.42 -6.83 25.48
N THR A 137 -4.51 -7.01 26.43
CA THR A 137 -4.40 -6.19 27.63
C THR A 137 -3.26 -5.18 27.58
N GLY A 138 -2.32 -5.35 26.64
CA GLY A 138 -1.22 -4.40 26.48
C GLY A 138 -0.28 -4.72 25.34
N PHE A 139 0.47 -3.71 24.92
CA PHE A 139 1.63 -3.85 24.04
C PHE A 139 2.92 -3.77 24.86
N VAL A 140 3.77 -4.78 24.72
CA VAL A 140 5.08 -4.84 25.38
C VAL A 140 6.13 -4.21 24.47
N LEU A 141 6.66 -3.09 24.90
CA LEU A 141 7.68 -2.33 24.19
C LEU A 141 9.04 -2.53 24.84
N LYS A 142 10.09 -2.63 24.04
CA LYS A 142 11.47 -2.72 24.54
C LYS A 142 12.38 -1.73 23.83
N ARG A 143 13.29 -1.15 24.57
CA ARG A 143 14.41 -0.37 24.07
C ARG A 143 15.61 -1.28 23.79
N LEU A 144 16.57 -0.78 23.03
CA LEU A 144 17.82 -1.53 22.74
C LEU A 144 18.71 -1.70 23.98
N ASP A 145 18.57 -0.83 25.00
CA ASP A 145 19.25 -0.94 26.28
C ASP A 145 18.61 -1.98 27.24
N GLY A 146 17.56 -2.67 26.78
CA GLY A 146 16.84 -3.69 27.55
C GLY A 146 15.69 -3.17 28.40
N ALA A 147 15.53 -1.86 28.55
CA ALA A 147 14.38 -1.31 29.29
C ALA A 147 13.06 -1.69 28.60
N SER A 148 12.06 -2.05 29.42
CA SER A 148 10.77 -2.51 28.96
C SER A 148 9.64 -1.60 29.49
N LEU A 149 8.61 -1.43 28.67
CA LEU A 149 7.41 -0.66 28.99
C LEU A 149 6.19 -1.41 28.46
N THR A 150 5.13 -1.49 29.24
CA THR A 150 3.82 -1.98 28.76
C THR A 150 2.87 -0.81 28.60
N VAL A 151 2.27 -0.70 27.41
CA VAL A 151 1.26 0.31 27.10
C VAL A 151 -0.11 -0.35 27.09
N GLN A 152 -1.03 0.20 27.86
CA GLN A 152 -2.43 -0.24 27.91
C GLN A 152 -3.32 0.78 27.19
N ALA A 153 -4.29 0.27 26.43
CA ALA A 153 -5.26 1.08 25.69
C ALA A 153 -6.59 0.34 25.55
N GLN A 154 -7.63 1.05 25.14
CA GLN A 154 -8.91 0.43 24.82
C GLN A 154 -8.91 -0.24 23.43
N ARG A 155 -8.08 0.26 22.52
CA ARG A 155 -7.91 -0.29 21.17
C ARG A 155 -6.44 -0.31 20.79
N TYR A 156 -6.05 -1.34 20.07
CA TYR A 156 -4.69 -1.55 19.61
C TYR A 156 -4.68 -1.68 18.10
N VAL A 157 -3.75 -1.00 17.44
CA VAL A 157 -3.58 -1.06 15.98
C VAL A 157 -2.14 -1.48 15.67
N LEU A 158 -1.98 -2.59 14.95
CA LEU A 158 -0.70 -3.03 14.40
C LEU A 158 -0.54 -2.44 13.00
N ALA A 159 0.34 -1.48 12.84
CA ALA A 159 0.63 -0.81 11.58
C ALA A 159 2.12 -0.94 11.21
N LEU A 160 2.67 -2.16 11.35
CA LEU A 160 4.10 -2.45 11.21
C LEU A 160 4.50 -2.81 9.77
N GLY A 161 3.53 -2.90 8.86
CA GLY A 161 3.68 -3.45 7.51
C GLY A 161 3.43 -4.96 7.45
N GLY A 162 3.15 -5.49 6.25
CA GLY A 162 2.66 -6.87 6.07
C GLY A 162 3.57 -7.92 6.70
N ILE A 163 4.88 -7.85 6.45
CA ILE A 163 5.84 -8.82 6.98
C ILE A 163 5.96 -8.74 8.50
N GLU A 164 6.11 -7.54 9.06
CA GLU A 164 6.33 -7.36 10.50
C GLU A 164 5.06 -7.62 11.31
N ASN A 165 3.87 -7.32 10.79
CA ASN A 165 2.62 -7.70 11.44
C ASN A 165 2.53 -9.22 11.58
N ALA A 166 2.77 -9.97 10.49
CA ALA A 166 2.75 -11.43 10.52
C ALA A 166 3.82 -11.99 11.46
N ARG A 167 5.06 -11.49 11.37
CA ARG A 167 6.14 -11.91 12.24
C ARG A 167 5.81 -11.70 13.72
N LEU A 168 5.27 -10.55 14.09
CA LEU A 168 4.88 -10.26 15.47
C LEU A 168 3.79 -11.21 15.93
N LEU A 169 2.70 -11.35 15.17
CA LEU A 169 1.55 -12.19 15.53
C LEU A 169 1.95 -13.64 15.75
N LEU A 170 2.82 -14.20 14.89
CA LEU A 170 3.34 -15.56 15.02
C LEU A 170 4.25 -15.75 16.24
N ASN A 171 4.83 -14.67 16.78
CA ASN A 171 5.77 -14.71 17.89
C ASN A 171 5.17 -14.23 19.23
N VAL A 172 3.86 -13.99 19.32
CA VAL A 172 3.20 -13.62 20.57
C VAL A 172 3.22 -14.80 21.53
N ARG A 173 4.00 -14.69 22.60
CA ARG A 173 4.25 -15.80 23.53
C ARG A 173 2.98 -16.30 24.25
N ALA A 174 2.13 -15.36 24.66
CA ALA A 174 0.88 -15.68 25.36
C ALA A 174 -0.13 -16.42 24.48
N ALA A 175 -0.01 -16.37 23.15
CA ALA A 175 -0.90 -17.05 22.21
C ALA A 175 -0.59 -18.56 22.05
N GLY A 176 0.60 -19.02 22.46
CA GLY A 176 1.07 -20.39 22.27
C GLY A 176 1.70 -20.62 20.89
N GLU A 177 1.87 -21.88 20.51
CA GLU A 177 2.64 -22.28 19.33
C GLU A 177 2.05 -21.79 17.99
N GLY A 178 0.73 -21.59 17.91
CA GLY A 178 0.07 -21.15 16.69
C GLY A 178 0.20 -19.64 16.39
N GLY A 179 0.57 -18.82 17.38
CA GLY A 179 0.55 -17.37 17.28
C GLY A 179 -0.82 -16.75 17.52
N LEU A 180 -0.86 -15.42 17.61
CA LEU A 180 -2.07 -14.66 17.88
C LEU A 180 -2.93 -14.51 16.61
N GLY A 181 -4.23 -14.85 16.73
CA GLY A 181 -5.20 -14.71 15.64
C GLY A 181 -5.02 -15.71 14.49
N ASN A 182 -4.25 -16.80 14.71
CA ASN A 182 -3.87 -17.74 13.67
C ASN A 182 -4.59 -19.09 13.75
N ALA A 183 -5.81 -19.13 14.26
CA ALA A 183 -6.59 -20.36 14.37
C ALA A 183 -6.83 -21.06 13.02
N SER A 184 -6.86 -20.31 11.92
CA SER A 184 -7.02 -20.80 10.55
C SER A 184 -5.71 -21.03 9.80
N ASP A 185 -4.56 -20.90 10.48
CA ASP A 185 -3.22 -21.05 9.90
C ASP A 185 -2.99 -20.15 8.66
N THR A 186 -3.50 -18.93 8.68
CA THR A 186 -3.40 -17.97 7.56
C THR A 186 -2.38 -16.85 7.80
N VAL A 187 -1.99 -16.60 9.05
CA VAL A 187 -1.02 -15.53 9.38
C VAL A 187 0.34 -15.85 8.78
N GLY A 188 0.86 -14.94 7.96
CA GLY A 188 2.15 -15.11 7.27
C GLY A 188 2.12 -15.98 6.03
N ARG A 189 0.95 -16.49 5.64
CA ARG A 189 0.76 -17.22 4.39
C ARG A 189 0.28 -16.29 3.28
N PHE A 190 0.31 -16.79 2.05
CA PHE A 190 -0.18 -16.09 0.85
C PHE A 190 0.49 -14.72 0.64
N PHE A 191 1.78 -14.65 0.97
CA PHE A 191 2.56 -13.45 0.71
C PHE A 191 2.58 -13.13 -0.78
N MET A 192 2.20 -11.92 -1.14
CA MET A 192 2.23 -11.41 -2.51
C MET A 192 3.09 -10.15 -2.56
N ASP A 193 3.89 -10.07 -3.63
CA ASP A 193 4.67 -8.88 -3.97
C ASP A 193 4.60 -8.68 -5.50
N HIS A 194 5.13 -7.57 -5.98
CA HIS A 194 5.15 -7.27 -7.42
C HIS A 194 6.09 -8.25 -8.15
N PRO A 195 5.60 -9.10 -9.05
CA PRO A 195 6.48 -9.83 -9.94
C PRO A 195 7.10 -8.84 -10.94
N ILE A 196 8.41 -8.82 -11.02
CA ILE A 196 9.15 -7.97 -11.97
C ILE A 196 9.79 -8.88 -13.01
N LEU A 197 9.41 -8.71 -14.27
CA LEU A 197 9.97 -9.39 -15.41
C LEU A 197 10.60 -8.33 -16.33
N ASP A 198 11.89 -8.14 -16.23
CA ASP A 198 12.62 -7.19 -17.05
C ASP A 198 12.65 -7.66 -18.52
N ASN A 199 12.41 -6.73 -19.44
CA ASN A 199 12.44 -6.97 -20.88
C ASN A 199 11.49 -8.09 -21.37
N SER A 200 10.36 -8.26 -20.69
CA SER A 200 9.37 -9.30 -21.05
C SER A 200 8.69 -9.07 -22.40
N ALA A 201 8.65 -7.82 -22.88
CA ALA A 201 8.09 -7.48 -24.18
C ALA A 201 8.74 -6.22 -24.77
N THR A 202 8.70 -6.10 -26.10
CA THR A 202 9.10 -4.90 -26.83
C THR A 202 7.94 -4.38 -27.66
N LEU A 203 7.62 -3.10 -27.50
CA LEU A 203 6.58 -2.43 -28.28
C LEU A 203 7.25 -1.48 -29.30
N ALA A 204 7.02 -1.74 -30.60
CA ALA A 204 7.41 -0.83 -31.67
C ALA A 204 6.33 0.21 -31.91
N VAL A 205 6.68 1.49 -31.84
CA VAL A 205 5.74 2.61 -32.01
C VAL A 205 6.22 3.47 -33.17
N PHE A 206 5.38 3.67 -34.18
CA PHE A 206 5.74 4.43 -35.40
C PHE A 206 5.81 5.93 -35.17
N ASN A 207 5.06 6.48 -34.23
CA ASN A 207 5.09 7.89 -33.83
C ASN A 207 5.32 8.02 -32.33
N PRO A 208 6.54 7.78 -31.84
CA PRO A 208 6.82 7.75 -30.43
C PRO A 208 6.59 9.11 -29.73
N ASP A 209 6.76 10.24 -30.43
CA ASP A 209 6.67 11.56 -29.82
C ASP A 209 5.23 11.94 -29.42
N ALA A 210 4.24 11.41 -30.11
CA ALA A 210 2.83 11.63 -29.76
C ALA A 210 2.42 10.88 -28.49
N PHE A 211 2.99 9.70 -28.24
CA PHE A 211 2.56 8.79 -27.16
C PHE A 211 3.56 8.73 -25.99
N ALA A 212 4.83 9.03 -26.29
CA ALA A 212 5.90 8.95 -25.30
C ALA A 212 5.65 9.72 -24.00
N PRO A 213 5.04 10.92 -23.99
CA PRO A 213 4.85 11.67 -22.77
C PRO A 213 4.17 10.85 -21.66
N PHE A 214 3.14 10.08 -21.98
CA PHE A 214 2.42 9.30 -20.97
C PHE A 214 3.17 8.03 -20.53
N HIS A 215 4.01 7.45 -21.38
CA HIS A 215 4.65 6.15 -21.15
C HIS A 215 6.12 6.24 -20.75
N ARG A 216 6.76 7.39 -20.92
CA ARG A 216 8.12 7.65 -20.42
C ARG A 216 8.04 8.22 -19.01
N GLY A 217 8.74 7.61 -18.04
CA GLY A 217 8.93 8.15 -16.70
C GLY A 217 7.69 8.82 -16.10
N GLY A 218 7.82 9.70 -15.14
CA GLY A 218 6.70 10.50 -14.64
C GLY A 218 6.49 11.75 -15.50
N TYR A 219 5.33 11.92 -16.12
CA TYR A 219 4.96 13.07 -16.92
C TYR A 219 4.14 14.07 -16.12
N PHE A 220 4.42 15.37 -16.25
CA PHE A 220 3.71 16.42 -15.52
C PHE A 220 2.60 17.04 -16.38
N VAL A 221 1.38 17.03 -15.85
CA VAL A 221 0.23 17.75 -16.39
C VAL A 221 -0.17 18.82 -15.36
N GLY A 222 0.31 20.03 -15.57
CA GLY A 222 0.29 21.06 -14.53
C GLY A 222 1.16 20.66 -13.35
N ARG A 223 0.57 20.54 -12.16
CA ARG A 223 1.25 20.08 -10.94
C ARG A 223 1.18 18.56 -10.74
N ASP A 224 0.33 17.88 -11.49
CA ASP A 224 0.04 16.47 -11.28
C ASP A 224 1.05 15.62 -12.08
N GLN A 225 1.81 14.81 -11.40
CA GLN A 225 2.70 13.85 -12.03
C GLN A 225 1.95 12.53 -12.26
N ILE A 226 1.95 12.07 -13.52
CA ILE A 226 1.23 10.86 -13.94
C ILE A 226 2.12 9.94 -14.77
N ARG A 227 1.70 8.69 -14.88
CA ARG A 227 2.27 7.71 -15.81
C ARG A 227 1.19 6.77 -16.31
N ALA A 228 1.09 6.60 -17.61
CA ALA A 228 0.29 5.54 -18.20
C ALA A 228 1.04 4.21 -18.15
N THR A 229 0.31 3.17 -17.85
CA THR A 229 0.78 1.78 -17.87
C THR A 229 -0.21 0.93 -18.66
N PHE A 230 0.26 -0.17 -19.20
CA PHE A 230 -0.61 -1.19 -19.76
C PHE A 230 -1.01 -2.17 -18.67
N MET A 231 -2.30 -2.42 -18.57
CA MET A 231 -2.85 -3.38 -17.63
C MET A 231 -3.76 -4.35 -18.38
N PRO A 232 -3.86 -5.60 -17.93
CA PRO A 232 -4.88 -6.51 -18.44
C PRO A 232 -6.26 -5.92 -18.20
N ALA A 233 -7.15 -6.03 -19.20
CA ALA A 233 -8.54 -5.63 -19.07
C ALA A 233 -9.23 -6.47 -17.97
N ASP A 234 -10.22 -5.88 -17.30
CA ASP A 234 -10.89 -6.54 -16.17
C ASP A 234 -11.53 -7.88 -16.57
N ASP A 235 -12.06 -7.97 -17.81
CA ASP A 235 -12.61 -9.22 -18.32
C ASP A 235 -11.56 -10.33 -18.46
N LEU A 236 -10.32 -9.97 -18.81
CA LEU A 236 -9.23 -10.95 -18.85
C LEU A 236 -8.84 -11.36 -17.43
N ARG A 237 -8.77 -10.43 -16.51
CA ARG A 237 -8.43 -10.67 -15.10
C ARG A 237 -9.44 -11.57 -14.38
N ARG A 238 -10.71 -11.61 -14.85
CA ARG A 238 -11.76 -12.48 -14.29
C ARG A 238 -11.73 -13.91 -14.85
N ARG A 239 -11.03 -14.15 -15.97
CA ARG A 239 -11.04 -15.45 -16.66
C ARG A 239 -10.03 -16.46 -16.11
N ASP A 240 -8.94 -15.99 -15.58
CA ASP A 240 -7.78 -16.77 -15.10
C ASP A 240 -7.73 -16.79 -13.58
#